data_6768fd87e87b353e97571a235197c414
#
_entry.id   6768fd87e87b353e97571a235197c414
#
_cell.length_a   1.000
_cell.length_b   1.000
_cell.length_c   1.000
_cell.angle_alpha   90.00
_cell.angle_beta   90.00
_cell.angle_gamma   90.00
#
_symmetry.space_group_name_H-M   'P 1'
#
loop_
_entity.id
_entity.type
_entity.pdbx_description
1 polymer ?
#
loop_
_entity_poly.entity_id
_entity_poly.type
_entity_poly.pdbx_seq_one_letter_code
_entity_poly.pdbx_strand_id
1 'polypeptide(L)'
;MGDTDAVVEEILAGYDTITVVGASADPAKAAHRVPALMQRHGWRTVPVNPRGGLIMGEPAHRTLAEAAAAGQRAGLVDVFRPSARAADVARQAVAVGATALWLQLGIVSDDARAIAEDAGLLFVQNRCLSIERRRLGLDAPGPGIGQGPAEGRSR
;
A
#
# COMPACT_ATOMS: atom_id res chain seq x y z
N MET A 1 -13.01 13.03 9.50
CA MET A 1 -12.31 12.58 10.65
C MET A 1 -12.60 11.14 10.99
N GLY A 2 -13.77 10.82 11.53
CA GLY A 2 -14.13 9.47 11.86
C GLY A 2 -14.12 8.54 10.66
N ASP A 3 -14.51 9.05 9.49
CA ASP A 3 -14.52 8.24 8.27
C ASP A 3 -13.11 7.79 7.89
N THR A 4 -12.13 8.69 7.96
CA THR A 4 -10.75 8.32 7.64
C THR A 4 -10.21 7.31 8.64
N ASP A 5 -10.46 7.49 9.91
CA ASP A 5 -10.01 6.55 10.93
C ASP A 5 -10.64 5.17 10.73
N ALA A 6 -11.91 5.12 10.34
CA ALA A 6 -12.57 3.85 10.07
C ALA A 6 -11.95 3.15 8.86
N VAL A 7 -11.62 3.90 7.80
CA VAL A 7 -10.98 3.33 6.62
C VAL A 7 -9.56 2.83 6.95
N VAL A 8 -8.82 3.61 7.75
CA VAL A 8 -7.49 3.19 8.20
C VAL A 8 -7.57 1.84 8.92
N GLU A 9 -8.50 1.71 9.85
CA GLU A 9 -8.66 0.47 10.60
C GLU A 9 -9.07 -0.68 9.69
N GLU A 10 -10.00 -0.44 8.78
CA GLU A 10 -10.44 -1.45 7.83
C GLU A 10 -9.27 -1.96 6.98
N ILE A 11 -8.42 -1.06 6.52
CA ILE A 11 -7.25 -1.45 5.71
C ILE A 11 -6.27 -2.26 6.54
N LEU A 12 -5.88 -1.77 7.71
CA LEU A 12 -4.87 -2.45 8.52
C LEU A 12 -5.36 -3.80 9.04
N ALA A 13 -6.64 -3.94 9.28
CA ALA A 13 -7.21 -5.19 9.74
C ALA A 13 -7.50 -6.18 8.60
N GLY A 14 -7.59 -5.70 7.36
CA GLY A 14 -8.06 -6.51 6.25
C GLY A 14 -7.01 -6.94 5.24
N TYR A 15 -5.83 -6.33 5.24
CA TYR A 15 -4.79 -6.61 4.24
C TYR A 15 -3.54 -7.14 4.93
N ASP A 16 -3.01 -8.25 4.44
CA ASP A 16 -1.79 -8.85 4.97
C ASP A 16 -0.57 -8.57 4.09
N THR A 17 -0.75 -7.92 2.96
CA THR A 17 0.31 -7.62 2.00
C THR A 17 0.20 -6.18 1.54
N ILE A 18 1.35 -5.51 1.46
CA ILE A 18 1.45 -4.10 1.06
C ILE A 18 2.34 -4.02 -0.17
N THR A 19 1.79 -3.54 -1.28
CA THR A 19 2.59 -3.24 -2.47
C THR A 19 3.06 -1.80 -2.36
N VAL A 20 4.37 -1.60 -2.28
CA VAL A 20 4.98 -0.31 -1.95
C VAL A 20 5.54 0.32 -3.22
N VAL A 21 4.87 1.36 -3.71
CA VAL A 21 5.31 2.09 -4.91
C VAL A 21 6.23 3.23 -4.48
N GLY A 22 7.44 3.21 -5.01
CA GLY A 22 8.48 4.14 -4.60
C GLY A 22 9.30 3.61 -3.43
N ALA A 23 9.29 2.29 -3.21
CA ALA A 23 10.11 1.66 -2.19
C ALA A 23 11.59 1.98 -2.39
N SER A 24 12.32 2.11 -1.30
CA SER A 24 13.74 2.48 -1.33
C SER A 24 14.60 1.40 -0.71
N ALA A 25 15.76 1.14 -1.31
CA ALA A 25 16.78 0.29 -0.73
C ALA A 25 17.57 1.00 0.36
N ASP A 26 17.43 2.32 0.49
CA ASP A 26 18.17 3.13 1.47
C ASP A 26 17.45 3.10 2.83
N PRO A 27 18.06 2.46 3.86
CA PRO A 27 17.42 2.36 5.18
C PRO A 27 17.16 3.71 5.87
N ALA A 28 17.80 4.77 5.42
CA ALA A 28 17.58 6.11 5.99
C ALA A 28 16.30 6.75 5.51
N LYS A 29 15.70 6.22 4.45
CA LYS A 29 14.49 6.83 3.87
C LYS A 29 13.24 6.20 4.43
N ALA A 30 12.19 7.01 4.56
CA ALA A 30 10.88 6.55 5.03
C ALA A 30 10.33 5.43 4.14
N ALA A 31 10.60 5.51 2.84
CA ALA A 31 10.16 4.49 1.88
C ALA A 31 10.83 3.13 2.06
N HIS A 32 11.82 3.04 2.92
CA HIS A 32 12.40 1.77 3.39
C HIS A 32 11.96 1.50 4.82
N ARG A 33 12.10 2.50 5.69
CA ARG A 33 11.89 2.34 7.13
C ARG A 33 10.46 1.96 7.48
N VAL A 34 9.48 2.61 6.85
CA VAL A 34 8.07 2.34 7.15
C VAL A 34 7.67 0.93 6.72
N PRO A 35 7.93 0.49 5.48
CA PRO A 35 7.63 -0.89 5.11
C PRO A 35 8.38 -1.92 5.96
N ALA A 36 9.62 -1.64 6.35
CA ALA A 36 10.38 -2.55 7.20
C ALA A 36 9.73 -2.72 8.57
N LEU A 37 9.18 -1.64 9.13
CA LEU A 37 8.43 -1.72 10.39
C LEU A 37 7.16 -2.55 10.22
N MET A 38 6.47 -2.41 9.10
CA MET A 38 5.29 -3.20 8.84
C MET A 38 5.64 -4.69 8.73
N GLN A 39 6.76 -5.02 8.07
CA GLN A 39 7.23 -6.40 8.01
C GLN A 39 7.46 -6.99 9.40
N ARG A 40 8.02 -6.23 10.32
CA ARG A 40 8.26 -6.69 11.69
C ARG A 40 6.97 -7.06 12.41
N HIS A 41 5.86 -6.50 11.98
CA HIS A 41 4.56 -6.76 12.57
C HIS A 41 3.71 -7.70 11.71
N GLY A 42 4.35 -8.41 10.78
CA GLY A 42 3.75 -9.53 10.09
C GLY A 42 3.26 -9.25 8.68
N TRP A 43 3.31 -8.01 8.21
CA TRP A 43 2.90 -7.71 6.83
C TRP A 43 3.95 -8.17 5.84
N ARG A 44 3.50 -8.73 4.73
CA ARG A 44 4.37 -8.99 3.58
C ARG A 44 4.44 -7.71 2.76
N THR A 45 5.63 -7.39 2.24
CA THR A 45 5.80 -6.22 1.36
C THR A 45 6.24 -6.65 -0.03
N VAL A 46 5.69 -5.99 -1.04
CA VAL A 46 6.06 -6.18 -2.45
C VAL A 46 6.58 -4.84 -2.94
N PRO A 47 7.90 -4.68 -3.05
CA PRO A 47 8.45 -3.38 -3.44
C PRO A 47 8.36 -3.14 -4.95
N VAL A 48 8.04 -1.89 -5.32
CA VAL A 48 8.04 -1.44 -6.70
C VAL A 48 8.97 -0.25 -6.80
N ASN A 49 10.01 -0.38 -7.62
CA ASN A 49 11.02 0.65 -7.81
C ASN A 49 11.58 0.53 -9.23
N PRO A 50 11.70 1.65 -9.98
CA PRO A 50 12.17 1.58 -11.37
C PRO A 50 13.55 0.95 -11.55
N ARG A 51 14.37 0.94 -10.50
CA ARG A 51 15.70 0.33 -10.56
C ARG A 51 15.69 -1.18 -10.38
N GLY A 52 14.60 -1.75 -9.88
CA GLY A 52 14.55 -3.17 -9.59
C GLY A 52 15.46 -3.56 -8.43
N GLY A 53 16.04 -4.76 -8.49
CA GLY A 53 16.95 -5.26 -7.46
C GLY A 53 16.20 -5.85 -6.27
N LEU A 54 16.91 -5.91 -5.14
CA LEU A 54 16.34 -6.41 -3.88
C LEU A 54 16.10 -5.26 -2.92
N ILE A 55 14.94 -5.22 -2.32
CA ILE A 55 14.59 -4.24 -1.29
C ILE A 55 13.96 -5.00 -0.14
N MET A 56 14.57 -4.92 1.04
CA MET A 56 14.10 -5.61 2.24
C MET A 56 13.94 -7.12 2.01
N GLY A 57 14.89 -7.70 1.26
CA GLY A 57 14.90 -9.13 0.98
C GLY A 57 13.91 -9.59 -0.07
N GLU A 58 13.17 -8.68 -0.69
CA GLU A 58 12.18 -9.01 -1.70
C GLU A 58 12.61 -8.48 -3.06
N PRO A 59 12.34 -9.21 -4.15
CA PRO A 59 12.62 -8.68 -5.48
C PRO A 59 11.73 -7.47 -5.75
N ALA A 60 12.34 -6.38 -6.18
CA ALA A 60 11.60 -5.17 -6.54
C ALA A 60 11.20 -5.25 -8.01
N HIS A 61 9.92 -5.07 -8.25
CA HIS A 61 9.41 -4.96 -9.61
C HIS A 61 9.53 -3.52 -10.07
N ARG A 62 9.71 -3.31 -11.37
CA ARG A 62 9.95 -1.96 -11.88
C ARG A 62 8.68 -1.13 -11.96
N THR A 63 7.55 -1.78 -12.14
CA THR A 63 6.23 -1.13 -12.23
C THR A 63 5.17 -2.01 -11.56
N LEU A 64 4.02 -1.40 -11.25
CA LEU A 64 2.87 -2.17 -10.76
C LEU A 64 2.44 -3.23 -11.78
N ALA A 65 2.47 -2.88 -13.06
CA ALA A 65 2.08 -3.81 -14.12
C ALA A 65 3.01 -5.02 -14.15
N GLU A 66 4.32 -4.82 -13.98
CA GLU A 66 5.27 -5.92 -13.92
C GLU A 66 5.05 -6.81 -12.70
N ALA A 67 4.77 -6.19 -11.55
CA ALA A 67 4.46 -6.96 -10.35
C ALA A 67 3.24 -7.85 -10.57
N ALA A 68 2.19 -7.29 -11.16
CA ALA A 68 0.97 -8.04 -11.47
C ALA A 68 1.24 -9.17 -12.45
N ALA A 69 2.03 -8.90 -13.50
CA ALA A 69 2.39 -9.92 -14.48
C ALA A 69 3.21 -11.04 -13.87
N ALA A 70 3.96 -10.75 -12.79
CA ALA A 70 4.74 -11.76 -12.08
C ALA A 70 3.91 -12.50 -11.02
N GLY A 71 2.60 -12.27 -10.96
CA GLY A 71 1.72 -12.94 -10.04
C GLY A 71 1.57 -12.27 -8.68
N GLN A 72 2.13 -11.08 -8.51
CA GLN A 72 1.99 -10.34 -7.26
C GLN A 72 0.69 -9.54 -7.30
N ARG A 73 -0.28 -10.02 -6.57
CA ARG A 73 -1.57 -9.36 -6.53
C ARG A 73 -1.49 -8.08 -5.71
N ALA A 74 -1.84 -6.96 -6.31
CA ALA A 74 -1.82 -5.67 -5.64
C ALA A 74 -3.19 -5.39 -5.04
N GLY A 75 -3.39 -5.72 -3.76
CA GLY A 75 -4.61 -5.35 -3.04
C GLY A 75 -4.49 -3.97 -2.46
N LEU A 76 -3.56 -3.79 -1.53
CA LEU A 76 -3.24 -2.50 -0.92
C LEU A 76 -1.99 -1.93 -1.57
N VAL A 77 -2.12 -0.75 -2.16
CA VAL A 77 -0.99 -0.02 -2.76
C VAL A 77 -0.64 1.17 -1.87
N ASP A 78 0.59 1.19 -1.36
CA ASP A 78 1.12 2.26 -0.52
C ASP A 78 2.08 3.10 -1.35
N VAL A 79 1.87 4.43 -1.37
CA VAL A 79 2.54 5.33 -2.28
C VAL A 79 3.53 6.22 -1.55
N PHE A 80 4.80 6.12 -1.96
CA PHE A 80 5.90 6.98 -1.52
C PHE A 80 6.41 7.87 -2.66
N ARG A 81 5.57 8.17 -3.64
CA ARG A 81 5.93 9.09 -4.72
C ARG A 81 5.46 10.49 -4.39
N PRO A 82 6.09 11.54 -4.92
CA PRO A 82 5.64 12.91 -4.67
C PRO A 82 4.16 13.11 -5.03
N SER A 83 3.51 14.04 -4.36
CA SER A 83 2.08 14.32 -4.56
C SER A 83 1.72 14.51 -6.04
N ALA A 84 2.59 15.17 -6.80
CA ALA A 84 2.36 15.40 -8.23
C ALA A 84 2.30 14.12 -9.06
N ARG A 85 2.81 13.00 -8.53
CA ARG A 85 2.80 11.70 -9.21
C ARG A 85 1.71 10.78 -8.69
N ALA A 86 1.01 11.18 -7.63
CA ALA A 86 0.07 10.28 -6.96
C ALA A 86 -1.12 9.91 -7.85
N ALA A 87 -1.62 10.85 -8.64
CA ALA A 87 -2.74 10.54 -9.53
C ALA A 87 -2.38 9.47 -10.56
N ASP A 88 -1.15 9.52 -11.08
CA ASP A 88 -0.68 8.54 -12.05
C ASP A 88 -0.58 7.16 -11.40
N VAL A 89 -0.07 7.09 -10.17
CA VAL A 89 -0.01 5.84 -9.43
C VAL A 89 -1.42 5.32 -9.15
N ALA A 90 -2.36 6.22 -8.85
CA ALA A 90 -3.75 5.81 -8.62
C ALA A 90 -4.33 5.13 -9.86
N ARG A 91 -4.08 5.67 -11.06
CA ARG A 91 -4.54 5.06 -12.31
C ARG A 91 -3.92 3.68 -12.50
N GLN A 92 -2.63 3.55 -12.21
CA GLN A 92 -1.95 2.26 -12.33
C GLN A 92 -2.51 1.25 -11.33
N ALA A 93 -2.79 1.68 -10.10
CA ALA A 93 -3.36 0.83 -9.08
C ALA A 93 -4.74 0.30 -9.51
N VAL A 94 -5.57 1.17 -10.05
CA VAL A 94 -6.89 0.76 -10.58
C VAL A 94 -6.71 -0.25 -11.70
N ALA A 95 -5.77 0.00 -12.60
CA ALA A 95 -5.55 -0.87 -13.78
C ALA A 95 -5.12 -2.28 -13.38
N VAL A 96 -4.39 -2.46 -12.27
CA VAL A 96 -3.97 -3.79 -11.84
C VAL A 96 -4.95 -4.44 -10.85
N GLY A 97 -6.08 -3.80 -10.58
CA GLY A 97 -7.12 -4.38 -9.74
C GLY A 97 -6.93 -4.18 -8.25
N ALA A 98 -6.17 -3.18 -7.84
CA ALA A 98 -6.03 -2.84 -6.43
C ALA A 98 -7.39 -2.48 -5.83
N THR A 99 -7.55 -2.72 -4.52
CA THR A 99 -8.79 -2.42 -3.82
C THR A 99 -8.61 -1.37 -2.72
N ALA A 100 -7.37 -0.99 -2.44
CA ALA A 100 -7.07 0.09 -1.49
C ALA A 100 -5.85 0.86 -1.95
N LEU A 101 -5.87 2.18 -1.76
CA LEU A 101 -4.77 3.07 -2.10
C LEU A 101 -4.46 3.93 -0.89
N TRP A 102 -3.18 3.97 -0.52
CA TRP A 102 -2.71 4.69 0.66
C TRP A 102 -1.59 5.64 0.26
N LEU A 103 -1.80 6.94 0.44
CA LEU A 103 -0.75 7.94 0.23
C LEU A 103 -0.10 8.24 1.57
N GLN A 104 1.21 8.04 1.65
CA GLN A 104 1.97 8.19 2.87
C GLN A 104 1.97 9.63 3.39
N LEU A 105 2.42 9.79 4.62
CA LEU A 105 2.49 11.09 5.30
C LEU A 105 3.18 12.12 4.40
N GLY A 106 2.55 13.27 4.23
CA GLY A 106 3.05 14.35 3.39
C GLY A 106 2.62 14.26 1.93
N ILE A 107 1.94 13.20 1.53
CA ILE A 107 1.51 13.03 0.15
C ILE A 107 -0.01 13.22 0.08
N VAL A 108 -0.42 14.24 -0.67
CA VAL A 108 -1.82 14.64 -0.79
C VAL A 108 -2.14 14.86 -2.26
N SER A 109 -3.24 14.29 -2.73
CA SER A 109 -3.68 14.48 -4.11
C SER A 109 -5.18 14.28 -4.22
N ASP A 110 -5.89 15.38 -4.50
CA ASP A 110 -7.33 15.30 -4.72
C ASP A 110 -7.66 14.50 -5.97
N ASP A 111 -6.81 14.58 -7.00
CA ASP A 111 -6.99 13.80 -8.22
C ASP A 111 -6.86 12.30 -7.94
N ALA A 112 -5.84 11.90 -7.15
CA ALA A 112 -5.69 10.51 -6.78
C ALA A 112 -6.89 10.01 -5.98
N ARG A 113 -7.41 10.84 -5.08
CA ARG A 113 -8.63 10.51 -4.33
C ARG A 113 -9.80 10.23 -5.27
N ALA A 114 -10.05 11.15 -6.21
CA ALA A 114 -11.16 11.02 -7.13
C ALA A 114 -11.03 9.74 -7.96
N ILE A 115 -9.83 9.46 -8.47
CA ILE A 115 -9.59 8.25 -9.25
C ILE A 115 -9.86 7.00 -8.43
N ALA A 116 -9.35 6.97 -7.21
CA ALA A 116 -9.52 5.80 -6.34
C ALA A 116 -10.98 5.61 -5.95
N GLU A 117 -11.65 6.68 -5.53
CA GLU A 117 -13.04 6.59 -5.08
C GLU A 117 -13.99 6.25 -6.23
N ASP A 118 -13.76 6.82 -7.41
CA ASP A 118 -14.58 6.49 -8.58
C ASP A 118 -14.47 5.00 -8.96
N ALA A 119 -13.34 4.39 -8.68
CA ALA A 119 -13.13 2.98 -8.96
C ALA A 119 -13.50 2.08 -7.77
N GLY A 120 -14.00 2.65 -6.69
CA GLY A 120 -14.45 1.88 -5.53
C GLY A 120 -13.35 1.43 -4.59
N LEU A 121 -12.16 2.02 -4.68
CA LEU A 121 -11.07 1.70 -3.76
C LEU A 121 -11.27 2.37 -2.40
N LEU A 122 -10.85 1.68 -1.36
CA LEU A 122 -10.61 2.33 -0.07
C LEU A 122 -9.46 3.32 -0.25
N PHE A 123 -9.57 4.52 0.34
CA PHE A 123 -8.57 5.54 0.12
C PHE A 123 -8.18 6.23 1.41
N VAL A 124 -6.88 6.37 1.64
CA VAL A 124 -6.30 7.14 2.74
C VAL A 124 -5.18 7.99 2.17
N GLN A 125 -5.03 9.21 2.65
CA GLN A 125 -3.89 10.05 2.28
C GLN A 125 -3.32 10.77 3.48
N ASN A 126 -2.04 11.13 3.40
CA ASN A 126 -1.34 11.93 4.39
C ASN A 126 -1.32 11.25 5.76
N ARG A 127 -1.12 9.93 5.77
CA ARG A 127 -0.99 9.13 6.98
C ARG A 127 0.18 8.18 6.82
N CYS A 128 0.86 7.88 7.93
CA CYS A 128 1.95 6.91 7.93
C CYS A 128 1.44 5.55 8.41
N LEU A 129 1.64 4.52 7.60
CA LEU A 129 1.19 3.17 7.94
C LEU A 129 1.68 2.72 9.32
N SER A 130 2.96 2.93 9.62
CA SER A 130 3.52 2.45 10.88
C SER A 130 3.01 3.24 12.09
N ILE A 131 2.74 4.52 11.92
CA ILE A 131 2.16 5.34 12.98
C ILE A 131 0.73 4.88 13.26
N GLU A 132 -0.06 4.66 12.22
CA GLU A 132 -1.44 4.22 12.37
C GLU A 132 -1.51 2.81 12.96
N ARG A 133 -0.62 1.91 12.50
CA ARG A 133 -0.54 0.57 13.06
C ARG A 133 -0.29 0.63 14.58
N ARG A 134 0.66 1.46 14.98
CA ARG A 134 1.01 1.59 16.39
C ARG A 134 -0.14 2.19 17.20
N ARG A 135 -0.80 3.21 16.64
CA ARG A 135 -1.94 3.86 17.30
C ARG A 135 -3.06 2.84 17.56
N LEU A 136 -3.29 1.93 16.62
CA LEU A 136 -4.34 0.92 16.74
C LEU A 136 -3.87 -0.35 17.46
N GLY A 137 -2.56 -0.52 17.64
CA GLY A 137 -2.03 -1.70 18.29
C GLY A 137 -2.22 -2.98 17.49
N LEU A 138 -2.21 -2.88 16.17
CA LEU A 138 -2.50 -4.03 15.31
C LEU A 138 -1.23 -4.70 14.78
N ASP A 139 -1.29 -6.02 14.67
CA ASP A 139 -0.36 -6.79 13.85
C ASP A 139 -1.10 -7.20 12.58
N ALA A 140 -0.37 -7.74 11.60
CA ALA A 140 -0.98 -8.16 10.36
C ALA A 140 -2.05 -9.21 10.61
N PRO A 141 -3.13 -9.23 9.82
CA PRO A 141 -4.14 -10.27 9.91
C PRO A 141 -3.52 -11.63 9.60
N GLY A 142 -4.10 -12.69 10.18
CA GLY A 142 -3.56 -14.02 10.02
C GLY A 142 -3.61 -14.53 8.59
N PRO A 143 -2.87 -15.60 8.32
CA PRO A 143 -2.88 -16.20 6.98
C PRO A 143 -4.30 -16.57 6.55
N GLY A 144 -4.59 -16.36 5.27
CA GLY A 144 -5.90 -16.67 4.73
C GLY A 144 -6.86 -15.51 4.67
N ILE A 145 -6.52 -14.37 5.29
CA ILE A 145 -7.34 -13.16 5.16
C ILE A 145 -7.19 -12.59 3.75
N GLY A 146 -5.99 -12.62 3.18
CA GLY A 146 -5.79 -12.26 1.80
C GLY A 146 -5.46 -10.81 1.57
N GLN A 147 -5.94 -10.29 0.44
CA GLN A 147 -5.51 -9.01 -0.09
C GLN A 147 -6.52 -7.89 0.12
N GLY A 148 -7.47 -8.11 0.99
CA GLY A 148 -8.42 -7.07 1.29
C GLY A 148 -9.80 -7.60 1.61
N PRO A 149 -10.71 -6.69 2.03
CA PRO A 149 -12.02 -7.10 2.52
C PRO A 149 -12.85 -7.90 1.52
N ALA A 150 -12.91 -7.43 0.27
CA ALA A 150 -13.74 -8.10 -0.73
C ALA A 150 -13.23 -9.51 -1.01
N GLU A 151 -11.93 -9.68 -1.07
CA GLU A 151 -11.34 -10.97 -1.37
C GLU A 151 -11.40 -11.93 -0.19
N GLY A 152 -11.02 -11.47 0.98
CA GLY A 152 -11.06 -12.31 2.16
C GLY A 152 -12.46 -12.77 2.51
N ARG A 153 -13.44 -11.95 2.23
CA ARG A 153 -14.82 -12.24 2.58
C ARG A 153 -15.56 -13.08 1.56
N SER A 154 -15.03 -13.20 0.37
CA SER A 154 -15.68 -14.01 -0.66
C SER A 154 -15.52 -15.51 -0.40
N ARG A 155 -14.74 -15.86 0.58
CA ARG A 155 -14.60 -17.27 1.00
C ARG A 155 -15.64 -17.59 2.05
#